data_bd91c25180a4f0c9bb312c083a4f1649
#
_entry.id   bd91c25180a4f0c9bb312c083a4f1649
#
_cell.length_a   1.000
_cell.length_b   1.000
_cell.length_c   1.000
_cell.angle_alpha   90.00
_cell.angle_beta   90.00
_cell.angle_gamma   90.00
#
_symmetry.space_group_name_H-M   'P 1'
#
loop_
_entity.id
_entity.type
_entity.pdbx_description
1 polymer ?
#
loop_
_entity_poly.entity_id
_entity_poly.type
_entity_poly.pdbx_seq_one_letter_code
_entity_poly.pdbx_strand_id
1 'polypeptide(L)'
;MPSSIYTDKAITVSGYSPKNANNRYLGAMNIRKALAMSTNTVAFQIFREVGQENALKYLEQMHFSSIRYADNSAMSIALGGFTYGVKVDEMARAYAAIQNHGSYRNQTCLVKITHETEGTVYDGKEKPIQAYSEDAAFMLTDAMEGVLE
;
A
#
# COMPACT_ATOMS: atom_id res chain seq x y z
N MET A 1 14.50 2.63 -4.80
CA MET A 1 15.18 1.33 -5.00
C MET A 1 15.33 0.63 -3.66
N PRO A 2 15.14 -0.72 -3.55
CA PRO A 2 15.29 -1.45 -2.28
C PRO A 2 16.65 -1.26 -1.59
N SER A 3 17.69 -0.95 -2.38
CA SER A 3 19.04 -0.64 -1.91
C SER A 3 19.26 0.80 -1.42
N SER A 4 18.30 1.71 -1.63
CA SER A 4 18.43 3.10 -1.16
C SER A 4 18.59 3.15 0.35
N ILE A 5 19.50 4.01 0.82
CA ILE A 5 19.84 4.13 2.25
C ILE A 5 19.05 5.27 2.88
N TYR A 6 18.40 4.97 4.00
CA TYR A 6 17.73 5.92 4.88
C TYR A 6 18.34 5.86 6.28
N THR A 7 18.14 6.92 7.04
CA THR A 7 18.61 6.96 8.43
C THR A 7 17.42 6.83 9.38
N ASP A 8 17.37 5.72 10.11
CA ASP A 8 16.44 5.53 11.21
C ASP A 8 16.87 6.40 12.39
N LYS A 9 16.13 7.47 12.64
CA LYS A 9 16.37 8.46 13.69
C LYS A 9 15.07 9.11 14.17
N ALA A 10 15.11 9.78 15.30
CA ALA A 10 14.00 10.63 15.74
C ALA A 10 13.73 11.73 14.70
N ILE A 11 12.45 11.89 14.33
CA ILE A 11 11.99 12.86 13.33
C ILE A 11 10.75 13.54 13.88
N THR A 12 10.65 14.85 13.67
CA THR A 12 9.42 15.62 13.93
C THR A 12 9.13 16.49 12.72
N VAL A 13 7.90 16.39 12.22
CA VAL A 13 7.44 17.18 11.08
C VAL A 13 6.03 17.68 11.37
N SER A 14 5.84 19.00 11.31
CA SER A 14 4.53 19.65 11.54
C SER A 14 3.85 19.15 12.84
N GLY A 15 4.64 18.95 13.90
CA GLY A 15 4.15 18.46 15.19
C GLY A 15 3.92 16.94 15.28
N TYR A 16 4.06 16.19 14.20
CA TYR A 16 3.96 14.74 14.21
C TYR A 16 5.35 14.10 14.36
N SER A 17 5.48 13.16 15.29
CA SER A 17 6.74 12.47 15.62
C SER A 17 6.54 10.96 15.59
N PRO A 18 6.74 10.29 14.44
CA PRO A 18 6.64 8.84 14.37
C PRO A 18 7.71 8.18 15.24
N LYS A 19 7.34 7.11 15.94
CA LYS A 19 8.25 6.29 16.73
C LYS A 19 8.24 4.86 16.24
N ASN A 20 9.40 4.20 16.32
CA ASN A 20 9.48 2.76 16.14
C ASN A 20 8.81 2.04 17.32
N ALA A 21 8.25 0.85 17.09
CA ALA A 21 7.51 0.10 18.12
C ALA A 21 8.33 -0.17 19.38
N ASN A 22 9.66 -0.36 19.24
CA ASN A 22 10.59 -0.61 20.33
C ASN A 22 11.22 0.69 20.92
N ASN A 23 10.83 1.88 20.45
CA ASN A 23 11.40 3.18 20.81
C ASN A 23 12.93 3.29 20.60
N ARG A 24 13.52 2.46 19.73
CA ARG A 24 14.96 2.50 19.40
C ARG A 24 15.16 2.94 17.96
N TYR A 25 16.34 3.51 17.71
CA TYR A 25 16.77 3.94 16.38
C TYR A 25 18.07 3.23 16.01
N LEU A 26 18.16 2.70 14.82
CA LEU A 26 19.24 1.83 14.35
C LEU A 26 20.23 2.51 13.39
N GLY A 27 19.99 3.79 13.06
CA GLY A 27 20.86 4.54 12.15
C GLY A 27 20.66 4.18 10.68
N ALA A 28 21.72 4.20 9.90
CA ALA A 28 21.66 3.99 8.45
C ALA A 28 21.28 2.54 8.10
N MET A 29 20.28 2.40 7.22
CA MET A 29 19.83 1.11 6.69
C MET A 29 19.23 1.25 5.30
N ASN A 30 19.20 0.18 4.51
CA ASN A 30 18.50 0.17 3.23
C ASN A 30 16.98 -0.09 3.43
N ILE A 31 16.21 0.19 2.37
CA ILE A 31 14.73 0.04 2.40
C ILE A 31 14.33 -1.41 2.69
N ARG A 32 15.00 -2.43 2.10
CA ARG A 32 14.72 -3.85 2.37
C ARG A 32 14.78 -4.15 3.87
N LYS A 33 15.88 -3.75 4.52
CA LYS A 33 16.04 -3.94 5.97
C LYS A 33 15.01 -3.15 6.78
N ALA A 34 14.71 -1.90 6.37
CA ALA A 34 13.70 -1.09 7.02
C ALA A 34 12.31 -1.72 6.96
N LEU A 35 11.95 -2.31 5.82
CA LEU A 35 10.69 -3.04 5.62
C LEU A 35 10.66 -4.30 6.50
N ALA A 36 11.70 -5.13 6.45
CA ALA A 36 11.82 -6.36 7.24
C ALA A 36 11.70 -6.09 8.75
N MET A 37 12.27 -4.99 9.21
CA MET A 37 12.23 -4.58 10.63
C MET A 37 11.01 -3.72 10.99
N SER A 38 10.12 -3.45 10.04
CA SER A 38 8.93 -2.58 10.24
C SER A 38 9.30 -1.22 10.85
N THR A 39 10.31 -0.54 10.24
CA THR A 39 10.87 0.70 10.77
C THR A 39 9.99 1.89 10.40
N ASN A 40 9.21 2.39 11.35
CA ASN A 40 8.23 3.46 11.15
C ASN A 40 8.85 4.78 10.68
N THR A 41 10.00 5.16 11.21
CA THR A 41 10.66 6.43 10.84
C THR A 41 11.11 6.42 9.39
N VAL A 42 11.56 5.29 8.87
CA VAL A 42 11.95 5.14 7.46
C VAL A 42 10.72 5.12 6.57
N ALA A 43 9.67 4.38 6.94
CA ALA A 43 8.39 4.38 6.21
C ALA A 43 7.84 5.80 6.08
N PHE A 44 7.88 6.59 7.15
CA PHE A 44 7.47 7.99 7.15
C PHE A 44 8.32 8.88 6.24
N GLN A 45 9.64 8.69 6.21
CA GLN A 45 10.53 9.42 5.29
C GLN A 45 10.18 9.14 3.83
N ILE A 46 9.99 7.85 3.48
CA ILE A 46 9.62 7.42 2.12
C ILE A 46 8.25 8.01 1.74
N PHE A 47 7.26 7.92 2.63
CA PHE A 47 5.94 8.50 2.39
C PHE A 47 6.01 10.01 2.08
N ARG A 48 6.84 10.75 2.80
CA ARG A 48 7.04 12.18 2.54
C ARG A 48 7.71 12.47 1.19
N GLU A 49 8.64 11.63 0.76
CA GLU A 49 9.29 11.76 -0.56
C GLU A 49 8.33 11.46 -1.70
N VAL A 50 7.51 10.44 -1.54
CA VAL A 50 6.44 10.09 -2.51
C VAL A 50 5.39 11.21 -2.59
N GLY A 51 5.13 11.87 -1.46
CA GLY A 51 4.08 12.85 -1.29
C GLY A 51 2.73 12.20 -1.00
N GLN A 52 2.02 12.78 -0.04
CA GLN A 52 0.75 12.26 0.45
C GLN A 52 -0.32 12.16 -0.63
N GLU A 53 -0.45 13.18 -1.48
CA GLU A 53 -1.40 13.17 -2.59
C GLU A 53 -1.17 12.00 -3.55
N ASN A 54 0.10 11.76 -3.91
CA ASN A 54 0.45 10.64 -4.78
C ASN A 54 0.14 9.29 -4.11
N ALA A 55 0.48 9.14 -2.83
CA ALA A 55 0.19 7.92 -2.09
C ALA A 55 -1.32 7.62 -2.03
N LEU A 56 -2.14 8.63 -1.77
CA LEU A 56 -3.60 8.49 -1.73
C LEU A 56 -4.19 8.16 -3.11
N LYS A 57 -3.68 8.74 -4.20
CA LYS A 57 -4.11 8.39 -5.57
C LYS A 57 -3.98 6.90 -5.88
N TYR A 58 -2.91 6.25 -5.43
CA TYR A 58 -2.77 4.80 -5.60
C TYR A 58 -3.87 4.02 -4.86
N LEU A 59 -4.23 4.44 -3.65
CA LEU A 59 -5.30 3.81 -2.89
C LEU A 59 -6.68 4.05 -3.53
N GLU A 60 -6.92 5.26 -4.02
CA GLU A 60 -8.15 5.59 -4.74
C GLU A 60 -8.31 4.76 -6.03
N GLN A 61 -7.23 4.59 -6.81
CA GLN A 61 -7.22 3.73 -8.00
C GLN A 61 -7.53 2.27 -7.67
N MET A 62 -7.18 1.82 -6.46
CA MET A 62 -7.51 0.49 -5.96
C MET A 62 -8.84 0.46 -5.18
N HIS A 63 -9.67 1.47 -5.34
CA HIS A 63 -11.03 1.56 -4.81
C HIS A 63 -11.13 1.42 -3.27
N PHE A 64 -10.18 2.00 -2.53
CA PHE A 64 -10.28 2.11 -1.08
C PHE A 64 -11.41 3.09 -0.71
N SER A 65 -12.52 2.54 -0.25
CA SER A 65 -13.79 3.29 -0.07
C SER A 65 -13.85 4.13 1.20
N SER A 66 -12.94 3.90 2.15
CA SER A 66 -12.93 4.55 3.47
C SER A 66 -12.11 5.83 3.52
N ILE A 67 -11.33 6.15 2.48
CA ILE A 67 -10.50 7.35 2.41
C ILE A 67 -11.40 8.59 2.45
N ARG A 68 -11.02 9.58 3.27
CA ARG A 68 -11.77 10.83 3.49
C ARG A 68 -10.89 12.04 3.25
N TYR A 69 -11.54 13.18 3.03
CA TYR A 69 -10.84 14.45 2.87
C TYR A 69 -9.90 14.78 4.04
N ALA A 70 -10.26 14.41 5.27
CA ALA A 70 -9.42 14.57 6.46
C ALA A 70 -8.09 13.80 6.34
N ASP A 71 -8.07 12.70 5.59
CA ASP A 71 -6.87 11.91 5.35
C ASP A 71 -5.85 12.65 4.47
N ASN A 72 -6.27 13.66 3.68
CA ASN A 72 -5.38 14.44 2.82
C ASN A 72 -4.36 15.32 3.57
N SER A 73 -4.49 15.50 4.87
CA SER A 73 -3.57 16.29 5.69
C SER A 73 -2.98 15.51 6.87
N ALA A 74 -3.42 14.27 7.10
CA ALA A 74 -3.02 13.49 8.25
C ALA A 74 -1.67 12.79 8.04
N MET A 75 -0.63 13.21 8.75
CA MET A 75 0.71 12.57 8.70
C MET A 75 0.70 11.12 9.19
N SER A 76 -0.29 10.72 10.00
CA SER A 76 -0.47 9.36 10.52
C SER A 76 -0.72 8.31 9.43
N ILE A 77 -1.21 8.74 8.26
CA ILE A 77 -1.46 7.86 7.11
C ILE A 77 -0.20 7.10 6.66
N ALA A 78 0.97 7.74 6.79
CA ALA A 78 2.25 7.09 6.52
C ALA A 78 2.42 5.75 7.25
N LEU A 79 1.71 5.56 8.36
CA LEU A 79 1.73 4.38 9.22
C LEU A 79 0.34 3.71 9.32
N GLY A 80 -0.54 3.97 8.36
CA GLY A 80 -1.87 3.36 8.31
C GLY A 80 -2.94 4.01 9.19
N GLY A 81 -2.66 5.20 9.75
CA GLY A 81 -3.60 5.93 10.61
C GLY A 81 -4.69 6.67 9.85
N PHE A 82 -5.55 5.94 9.13
CA PHE A 82 -6.72 6.50 8.43
C PHE A 82 -7.86 6.85 9.38
N THR A 83 -8.66 7.87 9.03
CA THR A 83 -9.79 8.35 9.85
C THR A 83 -10.79 7.24 10.20
N TYR A 84 -11.11 6.35 9.25
CA TYR A 84 -12.04 5.23 9.43
C TYR A 84 -11.39 3.87 9.21
N GLY A 85 -10.07 3.82 9.09
CA GLY A 85 -9.36 2.61 8.73
C GLY A 85 -9.60 2.20 7.28
N VAL A 86 -9.34 0.92 6.97
CA VAL A 86 -9.57 0.31 5.65
C VAL A 86 -10.26 -1.03 5.82
N LYS A 87 -10.98 -1.50 4.80
CA LYS A 87 -11.63 -2.80 4.83
C LYS A 87 -10.62 -3.91 4.56
N VAL A 88 -10.83 -5.07 5.17
CA VAL A 88 -9.95 -6.23 5.03
C VAL A 88 -9.88 -6.72 3.57
N ASP A 89 -11.00 -6.72 2.87
CA ASP A 89 -11.09 -7.12 1.47
C ASP A 89 -10.34 -6.14 0.54
N GLU A 90 -10.41 -4.82 0.81
CA GLU A 90 -9.65 -3.80 0.08
C GLU A 90 -8.14 -4.01 0.27
N MET A 91 -7.70 -4.28 1.50
CA MET A 91 -6.31 -4.57 1.80
C MET A 91 -5.84 -5.86 1.11
N ALA A 92 -6.64 -6.94 1.16
CA ALA A 92 -6.31 -8.20 0.50
C ALA A 92 -6.14 -8.03 -1.02
N ARG A 93 -7.01 -7.24 -1.66
CA ARG A 93 -6.90 -6.92 -3.10
C ARG A 93 -5.67 -6.09 -3.44
N ALA A 94 -5.31 -5.14 -2.58
CA ALA A 94 -4.10 -4.33 -2.77
C ALA A 94 -2.82 -5.18 -2.70
N TYR A 95 -2.75 -6.10 -1.74
CA TYR A 95 -1.63 -7.07 -1.68
C TYR A 95 -1.65 -8.03 -2.88
N ALA A 96 -2.82 -8.51 -3.29
CA ALA A 96 -2.94 -9.35 -4.49
C ALA A 96 -2.46 -8.61 -5.76
N ALA A 97 -2.67 -7.30 -5.86
CA ALA A 97 -2.16 -6.51 -6.97
C ALA A 97 -0.63 -6.50 -7.04
N ILE A 98 0.06 -6.44 -5.89
CA ILE A 98 1.52 -6.52 -5.83
C ILE A 98 1.98 -7.86 -6.42
N GLN A 99 1.42 -8.99 -5.94
CA GLN A 99 1.76 -10.33 -6.41
C GLN A 99 1.37 -10.57 -7.88
N ASN A 100 0.35 -9.88 -8.38
CA ASN A 100 -0.16 -9.97 -9.75
C ASN A 100 0.50 -8.92 -10.68
N HIS A 101 1.82 -8.76 -10.57
CA HIS A 101 2.62 -7.86 -11.41
C HIS A 101 2.10 -6.40 -11.45
N GLY A 102 1.56 -5.92 -10.34
CA GLY A 102 0.98 -4.59 -10.22
C GLY A 102 -0.44 -4.45 -10.74
N SER A 103 -1.06 -5.53 -11.21
CA SER A 103 -2.38 -5.55 -11.81
C SER A 103 -3.47 -5.77 -10.75
N TYR A 104 -4.24 -4.73 -10.47
CA TYR A 104 -5.36 -4.74 -9.52
C TYR A 104 -6.65 -5.23 -10.19
N ARG A 105 -7.42 -6.04 -9.47
CA ARG A 105 -8.76 -6.49 -9.88
C ARG A 105 -9.76 -6.28 -8.75
N ASN A 106 -10.98 -5.85 -9.08
CA ASN A 106 -12.06 -5.86 -8.13
C ASN A 106 -12.42 -7.30 -7.76
N GLN A 107 -12.75 -7.50 -6.50
CA GLN A 107 -13.30 -8.77 -6.05
C GLN A 107 -14.77 -8.86 -6.42
N THR A 108 -15.16 -10.00 -6.97
CA THR A 108 -16.58 -10.34 -7.20
C THR A 108 -16.85 -11.77 -6.74
N CYS A 109 -18.00 -11.96 -6.10
CA CYS A 109 -18.51 -13.29 -5.78
C CYS A 109 -19.33 -13.87 -6.93
N LEU A 110 -19.68 -13.03 -7.92
CA LEU A 110 -20.45 -13.42 -9.09
C LEU A 110 -19.50 -13.55 -10.30
N VAL A 111 -19.32 -14.77 -10.77
CA VAL A 111 -18.49 -15.04 -11.95
C VAL A 111 -19.28 -14.80 -13.23
N LYS A 112 -20.52 -15.29 -13.26
CA LYS A 112 -21.37 -15.19 -14.44
C LYS A 112 -22.85 -15.44 -14.05
N ILE A 113 -23.75 -14.70 -14.70
CA ILE A 113 -25.20 -14.98 -14.65
C ILE A 113 -25.65 -15.24 -16.08
N THR A 114 -26.33 -16.39 -16.29
CA THR A 114 -26.91 -16.76 -17.57
C THR A 114 -28.41 -16.93 -17.44
N HIS A 115 -29.17 -16.44 -18.44
CA HIS A 115 -30.59 -16.68 -18.57
C HIS A 115 -30.82 -17.70 -19.72
N GLU A 116 -31.84 -18.58 -19.55
CA GLU A 116 -32.08 -19.68 -20.49
C GLU A 116 -32.30 -19.20 -21.94
N THR A 117 -33.04 -18.12 -22.11
CA THR A 117 -33.39 -17.59 -23.44
C THR A 117 -32.57 -16.39 -23.88
N GLU A 118 -32.04 -15.58 -22.95
CA GLU A 118 -31.32 -14.34 -23.23
C GLU A 118 -29.78 -14.53 -23.22
N GLY A 119 -29.29 -15.70 -22.81
CA GLY A 119 -27.87 -16.00 -22.77
C GLY A 119 -27.17 -15.35 -21.55
N THR A 120 -26.01 -14.77 -21.74
CA THR A 120 -25.23 -14.17 -20.65
C THR A 120 -25.78 -12.80 -20.27
N VAL A 121 -26.38 -12.69 -19.07
CA VAL A 121 -26.93 -11.45 -18.51
C VAL A 121 -25.86 -10.65 -17.77
N TYR A 122 -24.91 -11.34 -17.15
CA TYR A 122 -23.78 -10.73 -16.44
C TYR A 122 -22.51 -11.57 -16.62
N ASP A 123 -21.41 -10.91 -16.94
CA ASP A 123 -20.07 -11.52 -16.95
C ASP A 123 -19.17 -10.70 -16.01
N GLY A 124 -18.76 -11.30 -14.90
CA GLY A 124 -17.91 -10.66 -13.86
C GLY A 124 -16.46 -10.41 -14.28
N LYS A 125 -16.15 -10.56 -15.57
CA LYS A 125 -14.80 -10.26 -16.10
C LYS A 125 -14.58 -8.75 -16.22
N GLU A 126 -14.21 -8.12 -15.10
CA GLU A 126 -13.73 -6.75 -15.16
C GLU A 126 -12.31 -6.66 -15.72
N LYS A 127 -12.04 -5.56 -16.43
CA LYS A 127 -10.68 -5.27 -16.90
C LYS A 127 -9.81 -4.91 -15.70
N PRO A 128 -8.62 -5.51 -15.60
CA PRO A 128 -7.68 -5.14 -14.54
C PRO A 128 -7.20 -3.69 -14.70
N ILE A 129 -6.87 -3.06 -13.59
CA ILE A 129 -6.24 -1.74 -13.53
C ILE A 129 -4.76 -1.96 -13.22
N GLN A 130 -3.85 -1.41 -14.02
CA GLN A 130 -2.42 -1.42 -13.68
C GLN A 130 -2.16 -0.37 -12.61
N ALA A 131 -2.21 -0.79 -11.33
CA ALA A 131 -2.02 0.08 -10.18
C ALA A 131 -0.54 0.41 -9.94
N TYR A 132 0.36 -0.56 -10.14
CA TYR A 132 1.81 -0.39 -10.04
C TYR A 132 2.47 -0.86 -11.34
N SER A 133 3.65 -0.32 -11.67
CA SER A 133 4.45 -0.90 -12.74
C SER A 133 4.92 -2.31 -12.35
N GLU A 134 5.11 -3.19 -13.32
CA GLU A 134 5.56 -4.56 -13.11
C GLU A 134 6.89 -4.59 -12.35
N ASP A 135 7.85 -3.73 -12.74
CA ASP A 135 9.14 -3.60 -12.05
C ASP A 135 8.99 -3.18 -10.58
N ALA A 136 8.09 -2.24 -10.29
CA ALA A 136 7.85 -1.80 -8.92
C ALA A 136 7.22 -2.92 -8.07
N ALA A 137 6.26 -3.66 -8.63
CA ALA A 137 5.63 -4.80 -7.98
C ALA A 137 6.65 -5.91 -7.70
N PHE A 138 7.50 -6.24 -8.68
CA PHE A 138 8.59 -7.21 -8.52
C PHE A 138 9.56 -6.80 -7.40
N MET A 139 10.06 -5.55 -7.43
CA MET A 139 11.00 -5.06 -6.41
C MET A 139 10.40 -5.03 -5.01
N LEU A 140 9.09 -4.74 -4.92
CA LEU A 140 8.41 -4.74 -3.63
C LEU A 140 8.21 -6.17 -3.11
N THR A 141 7.81 -7.12 -3.96
CA THR A 141 7.70 -8.54 -3.60
C THR A 141 9.03 -9.08 -3.08
N ASP A 142 10.11 -8.84 -3.84
CA ASP A 142 11.47 -9.22 -3.44
C ASP A 142 11.90 -8.59 -2.09
N ALA A 143 11.55 -7.32 -1.86
CA ALA A 143 11.85 -6.67 -0.57
C ALA A 143 11.01 -7.24 0.59
N MET A 144 9.77 -7.67 0.33
CA MET A 144 8.88 -8.27 1.33
C MET A 144 9.33 -9.69 1.75
N GLU A 145 9.97 -10.45 0.88
CA GLU A 145 10.55 -11.76 1.21
C GLU A 145 11.56 -11.65 2.37
N GLY A 146 12.29 -10.54 2.45
CA GLY A 146 13.22 -10.27 3.55
C GLY A 146 12.59 -10.17 4.95
N VAL A 147 11.24 -10.16 5.05
CA VAL A 147 10.53 -10.23 6.35
C VAL A 147 10.58 -11.65 6.94
N LEU A 148 10.78 -12.65 6.08
CA LEU A 148 10.79 -14.08 6.44
C LEU A 148 12.19 -14.62 6.73
N GLU A 149 13.25 -13.84 6.47
CA GLU A 149 14.66 -14.16 6.70
C GLU A 149 15.12 -13.69 8.10
#